data_1181274157d53354e41acd6818960388
#
_entry.id   1181274157d53354e41acd6818960388
#
_cell.length_a   1.000
_cell.length_b   1.000
_cell.length_c   1.000
_cell.angle_alpha   90.00
_cell.angle_beta   90.00
_cell.angle_gamma   90.00
#
_symmetry.space_group_name_H-M   'P 1'
#
loop_
_entity.id
_entity.type
_entity.pdbx_description
1 polymer ?
#
loop_
_entity_poly.entity_id
_entity_poly.type
_entity_poly.pdbx_seq_one_letter_code
_entity_poly.pdbx_strand_id
1 'polypeptide(L)'
;MKDLYTFDYSIESALGTYEQVREAYSRIFIEEMKLPVLVAKASSGDMGGSLSHEYHIPTSLGEDHVMNCNSCDYVANEELAESRLPKVVEADLSSAEPKVWRGVSKDRKTLIHVWYDANQASEEHINTHAVKQVFPELDSGLEDPLPFWYEAMRRAVATTGAPLRVVHLLDCRLPRDKLVSHIQENPVEMPPGYKATPQDSPDIFKENLDLHPDLSPQKETANFIRIRDGDPCPRCDEGTLKVHKAIELGHTFHLGTRYSEPLNASVSVPSRLLIEAGEKPPQAGEETSLVPIQMGCHGIGISRIIGAVADHLADKRGLNWPRVIAPYDVVLVYNAKDDGIVRDVETLYDMLIVNNGESAPLDAIIDDRGDSSMGWKLKDADLVGYPVIVVVGREWKASGRLEVQCRRLGFKELVEGDRLQSCVAGLLGQL
;
A
#
# COMPACT_ATOMS: atom_id res chain seq x y z
N MET A 1 1.62 11.17 -12.62
CA MET A 1 2.08 9.81 -12.33
C MET A 1 3.35 9.56 -13.15
N LYS A 2 4.29 8.77 -12.65
CA LYS A 2 5.46 8.28 -13.38
C LYS A 2 5.27 6.79 -13.63
N ASP A 3 5.41 6.37 -14.89
CA ASP A 3 5.32 4.98 -15.30
C ASP A 3 6.65 4.52 -15.90
N LEU A 4 7.00 3.27 -15.65
CA LEU A 4 8.14 2.58 -16.22
C LEU A 4 7.68 1.19 -16.66
N TYR A 5 8.03 0.80 -17.88
CA TYR A 5 7.81 -0.55 -18.38
C TYR A 5 9.17 -1.19 -18.69
N THR A 6 9.32 -2.44 -18.29
CA THR A 6 10.53 -3.23 -18.56
C THR A 6 10.20 -4.39 -19.49
N PHE A 7 11.18 -4.79 -20.30
CA PHE A 7 11.02 -5.81 -21.33
C PHE A 7 12.26 -6.68 -21.34
N ASP A 8 12.08 -7.95 -21.05
CA ASP A 8 13.14 -8.92 -20.93
C ASP A 8 12.86 -10.16 -21.79
N TYR A 9 13.91 -10.92 -22.09
CA TYR A 9 13.82 -12.10 -22.96
C TYR A 9 13.63 -13.42 -22.20
N SER A 10 13.82 -13.44 -20.89
CA SER A 10 13.67 -14.61 -20.03
C SER A 10 13.05 -14.23 -18.68
N ILE A 11 12.50 -15.21 -17.96
CA ILE A 11 11.95 -15.03 -16.62
C ILE A 11 13.06 -14.59 -15.65
N GLU A 12 14.24 -15.20 -15.71
CA GLU A 12 15.37 -14.87 -14.84
C GLU A 12 15.81 -13.40 -15.05
N SER A 13 15.97 -12.98 -16.31
CA SER A 13 16.30 -11.59 -16.65
C SER A 13 15.23 -10.63 -16.14
N ALA A 14 13.94 -10.94 -16.33
CA ALA A 14 12.82 -10.11 -15.89
C ALA A 14 12.76 -9.98 -14.36
N LEU A 15 13.00 -11.04 -13.62
CA LEU A 15 13.07 -11.00 -12.16
C LEU A 15 14.28 -10.19 -11.68
N GLY A 16 15.43 -10.32 -12.36
CA GLY A 16 16.61 -9.49 -12.08
C GLY A 16 16.32 -7.99 -12.29
N THR A 17 15.70 -7.64 -13.41
CA THR A 17 15.26 -6.26 -13.70
C THR A 17 14.23 -5.78 -12.67
N TYR A 18 13.30 -6.62 -12.28
CA TYR A 18 12.30 -6.33 -11.24
C TYR A 18 12.95 -5.96 -9.90
N GLU A 19 13.95 -6.73 -9.45
CA GLU A 19 14.66 -6.43 -8.21
C GLU A 19 15.46 -5.14 -8.30
N GLN A 20 16.12 -4.84 -9.44
CA GLN A 20 16.80 -3.57 -9.65
C GLN A 20 15.84 -2.36 -9.53
N VAL A 21 14.61 -2.48 -10.05
CA VAL A 21 13.59 -1.45 -9.91
C VAL A 21 13.14 -1.33 -8.46
N ARG A 22 12.96 -2.43 -7.74
CA ARG A 22 12.63 -2.44 -6.30
C ARG A 22 13.71 -1.74 -5.46
N GLU A 23 14.98 -2.04 -5.72
CA GLU A 23 16.11 -1.38 -5.07
C GLU A 23 16.11 0.14 -5.35
N ALA A 24 15.86 0.55 -6.61
CA ALA A 24 15.74 1.96 -6.96
C ALA A 24 14.60 2.65 -6.21
N TYR A 25 13.43 2.01 -6.08
CA TYR A 25 12.29 2.56 -5.31
C TYR A 25 12.63 2.66 -3.81
N SER A 26 13.25 1.64 -3.25
CA SER A 26 13.69 1.66 -1.85
C SER A 26 14.71 2.77 -1.60
N ARG A 27 15.67 2.97 -2.52
CA ARG A 27 16.62 4.08 -2.45
C ARG A 27 15.91 5.42 -2.47
N ILE A 28 14.98 5.65 -3.41
CA ILE A 28 14.24 6.91 -3.51
C ILE A 28 13.44 7.20 -2.23
N PHE A 29 12.63 6.25 -1.79
CA PHE A 29 11.69 6.50 -0.69
C PHE A 29 12.35 6.41 0.70
N ILE A 30 13.24 5.44 0.92
CA ILE A 30 13.80 5.14 2.24
C ILE A 30 15.12 5.88 2.46
N GLU A 31 16.05 5.84 1.48
CA GLU A 31 17.39 6.40 1.69
C GLU A 31 17.44 7.90 1.38
N GLU A 32 16.88 8.35 0.24
CA GLU A 32 16.95 9.74 -0.19
C GLU A 32 15.87 10.61 0.49
N MET A 33 14.61 10.15 0.51
CA MET A 33 13.52 10.87 1.18
C MET A 33 13.46 10.63 2.69
N LYS A 34 14.14 9.59 3.19
CA LYS A 34 14.14 9.17 4.61
C LYS A 34 12.73 9.00 5.19
N LEU A 35 11.83 8.37 4.42
CA LEU A 35 10.46 8.09 4.82
C LEU A 35 10.38 6.69 5.46
N PRO A 36 9.51 6.49 6.45
CA PRO A 36 9.27 5.18 7.08
C PRO A 36 8.36 4.33 6.20
N VAL A 37 8.81 3.99 5.00
CA VAL A 37 8.01 3.23 4.03
C VAL A 37 8.00 1.75 4.37
N LEU A 38 6.81 1.16 4.33
CA LEU A 38 6.58 -0.28 4.38
C LEU A 38 6.51 -0.80 2.95
N VAL A 39 7.38 -1.76 2.61
CA VAL A 39 7.36 -2.45 1.31
C VAL A 39 6.55 -3.72 1.46
N ALA A 40 5.29 -3.66 1.05
CA ALA A 40 4.34 -4.74 1.21
C ALA A 40 4.30 -5.65 0.00
N LYS A 41 4.31 -6.98 0.21
CA LYS A 41 3.87 -7.93 -0.82
C LYS A 41 2.39 -7.69 -1.09
N ALA A 42 2.03 -7.57 -2.36
CA ALA A 42 0.69 -7.21 -2.79
C ALA A 42 0.13 -8.15 -3.86
N SER A 43 -1.18 -8.12 -4.04
CA SER A 43 -1.84 -8.78 -5.16
C SER A 43 -1.61 -7.98 -6.44
N SER A 44 -1.39 -8.66 -7.54
CA SER A 44 -1.30 -8.00 -8.85
C SER A 44 -2.68 -7.61 -9.41
N GLY A 45 -3.76 -8.04 -8.78
CA GLY A 45 -5.14 -7.70 -9.15
C GLY A 45 -5.43 -7.90 -10.64
N ASP A 46 -6.17 -6.95 -11.22
CA ASP A 46 -6.51 -6.94 -12.64
C ASP A 46 -5.31 -6.74 -13.57
N MET A 47 -4.21 -6.15 -13.06
CA MET A 47 -2.96 -6.03 -13.83
C MET A 47 -2.39 -7.41 -14.15
N GLY A 48 -2.58 -8.38 -13.26
CA GLY A 48 -2.09 -9.74 -13.37
C GLY A 48 -0.57 -9.85 -13.20
N GLY A 49 -0.06 -11.04 -13.48
CA GLY A 49 1.32 -11.37 -13.17
C GLY A 49 1.43 -12.17 -11.87
N SER A 50 2.65 -12.56 -11.51
CA SER A 50 2.90 -13.50 -10.41
C SER A 50 3.51 -12.83 -9.17
N LEU A 51 3.98 -11.60 -9.29
CA LEU A 51 4.71 -10.92 -8.23
C LEU A 51 4.46 -9.42 -8.28
N SER A 52 4.09 -8.85 -7.13
CA SER A 52 4.00 -7.41 -7.00
C SER A 52 4.36 -6.94 -5.58
N HIS A 53 4.86 -5.69 -5.48
CA HIS A 53 5.16 -5.03 -4.21
C HIS A 53 4.69 -3.58 -4.26
N GLU A 54 4.07 -3.15 -3.18
CA GLU A 54 3.60 -1.79 -2.93
C GLU A 54 4.48 -1.10 -1.89
N TYR A 55 4.65 0.20 -2.07
CA TYR A 55 5.42 1.07 -1.18
C TYR A 55 4.45 1.99 -0.44
N HIS A 56 4.25 1.73 0.84
CA HIS A 56 3.27 2.41 1.67
C HIS A 56 3.89 3.30 2.74
N ILE A 57 3.37 4.51 2.90
CA ILE A 57 3.69 5.35 4.07
C ILE A 57 2.55 5.26 5.09
N PRO A 58 2.83 4.86 6.34
CA PRO A 58 1.83 4.84 7.40
C PRO A 58 1.32 6.25 7.70
N THR A 59 0.00 6.44 7.61
CA THR A 59 -0.68 7.70 7.95
C THR A 59 -2.16 7.44 8.25
N SER A 60 -2.74 8.24 9.15
CA SER A 60 -4.15 8.15 9.51
C SER A 60 -5.11 8.50 8.35
N LEU A 61 -4.62 9.21 7.33
CA LEU A 61 -5.36 9.56 6.13
C LEU A 61 -5.36 8.45 5.08
N GLY A 62 -4.61 7.35 5.32
CA GLY A 62 -4.52 6.23 4.41
C GLY A 62 -5.85 5.49 4.25
N GLU A 63 -6.09 4.97 3.06
CA GLU A 63 -7.24 4.13 2.74
C GLU A 63 -6.87 2.64 2.79
N ASP A 64 -5.59 2.32 2.57
CA ASP A 64 -5.08 0.95 2.56
C ASP A 64 -4.73 0.47 3.97
N HIS A 65 -4.79 -0.85 4.18
CA HIS A 65 -4.32 -1.49 5.39
C HIS A 65 -3.09 -2.35 5.09
N VAL A 66 -2.00 -2.07 5.81
CA VAL A 66 -0.73 -2.81 5.68
C VAL A 66 -0.36 -3.39 7.02
N MET A 67 -0.03 -4.67 7.03
CA MET A 67 0.40 -5.42 8.20
C MET A 67 1.91 -5.63 8.16
N ASN A 68 2.58 -5.33 9.27
CA ASN A 68 3.98 -5.69 9.44
C ASN A 68 4.19 -6.46 10.75
N CYS A 69 5.17 -7.34 10.75
CA CYS A 69 5.62 -8.03 11.97
C CYS A 69 6.57 -7.14 12.77
N ASN A 70 6.47 -7.21 14.11
CA ASN A 70 7.38 -6.50 15.02
C ASN A 70 8.72 -7.21 15.24
N SER A 71 8.90 -8.44 14.72
CA SER A 71 10.08 -9.28 15.00
C SER A 71 10.79 -9.82 13.76
N CYS A 72 10.14 -9.79 12.58
CA CYS A 72 10.76 -10.21 11.32
C CYS A 72 10.37 -9.26 10.17
N ASP A 73 10.87 -9.54 8.97
CA ASP A 73 10.66 -8.75 7.75
C ASP A 73 9.31 -8.99 7.04
N TYR A 74 8.34 -9.64 7.70
CA TYR A 74 7.02 -9.84 7.11
C TYR A 74 6.26 -8.53 6.99
N VAL A 75 5.92 -8.17 5.75
CA VAL A 75 5.05 -7.04 5.40
C VAL A 75 4.13 -7.48 4.27
N ALA A 76 2.83 -7.24 4.41
CA ALA A 76 1.84 -7.53 3.38
C ALA A 76 0.69 -6.52 3.43
N ASN A 77 0.05 -6.26 2.27
CA ASN A 77 -1.20 -5.53 2.25
C ASN A 77 -2.37 -6.44 2.67
N GLU A 78 -3.56 -5.85 2.94
CA GLU A 78 -4.72 -6.59 3.45
C GLU A 78 -5.17 -7.74 2.53
N GLU A 79 -4.92 -7.63 1.22
CA GLU A 79 -5.32 -8.66 0.24
C GLU A 79 -4.53 -9.96 0.38
N LEU A 80 -3.24 -9.86 0.74
CA LEU A 80 -2.32 -10.99 0.86
C LEU A 80 -1.86 -11.28 2.29
N ALA A 81 -2.25 -10.42 3.24
CA ALA A 81 -1.83 -10.62 4.62
C ALA A 81 -2.44 -11.88 5.22
N GLU A 82 -1.59 -12.65 5.88
CA GLU A 82 -1.96 -13.85 6.62
C GLU A 82 -1.55 -13.68 8.09
N SER A 83 -2.26 -14.37 8.98
CA SER A 83 -1.86 -14.57 10.37
C SER A 83 -1.84 -16.06 10.67
N ARG A 84 -1.02 -16.48 11.64
CA ARG A 84 -1.18 -17.84 12.17
C ARG A 84 -2.56 -17.95 12.80
N LEU A 85 -3.22 -19.07 12.56
CA LEU A 85 -4.50 -19.34 13.22
C LEU A 85 -4.32 -19.31 14.73
N PRO A 86 -5.18 -18.62 15.47
CA PRO A 86 -5.14 -18.63 16.91
C PRO A 86 -5.27 -20.08 17.41
N LYS A 87 -4.52 -20.44 18.46
CA LYS A 87 -4.76 -21.70 19.16
C LYS A 87 -6.12 -21.61 19.82
N VAL A 88 -7.12 -22.25 19.20
CA VAL A 88 -8.48 -22.26 19.73
C VAL A 88 -8.49 -23.14 20.99
N VAL A 89 -8.85 -22.56 22.11
CA VAL A 89 -9.00 -23.29 23.39
C VAL A 89 -10.38 -23.95 23.40
N GLU A 90 -10.47 -25.23 23.83
CA GLU A 90 -11.76 -25.97 23.85
C GLU A 90 -12.86 -25.22 24.63
N ALA A 91 -12.48 -24.46 25.65
CA ALA A 91 -13.41 -23.63 26.43
C ALA A 91 -14.07 -22.53 25.59
N ASP A 92 -13.33 -21.92 24.65
CA ASP A 92 -13.85 -20.86 23.78
C ASP A 92 -14.85 -21.44 22.75
N LEU A 93 -14.61 -22.68 22.31
CA LEU A 93 -15.50 -23.37 21.39
C LEU A 93 -16.89 -23.66 22.00
N SER A 94 -16.95 -23.92 23.29
CA SER A 94 -18.23 -24.21 23.98
C SER A 94 -19.16 -22.99 24.07
N SER A 95 -18.60 -21.78 24.12
CA SER A 95 -19.31 -20.51 24.24
C SER A 95 -19.56 -19.80 22.93
N ALA A 96 -19.07 -20.34 21.80
CA ALA A 96 -19.17 -19.71 20.49
C ALA A 96 -20.63 -19.46 20.07
N GLU A 97 -20.90 -18.26 19.57
CA GLU A 97 -22.21 -17.81 19.09
C GLU A 97 -22.17 -17.64 17.57
N PRO A 98 -22.83 -18.54 16.79
CA PRO A 98 -22.82 -18.46 15.34
C PRO A 98 -23.52 -17.20 14.84
N LYS A 99 -22.86 -16.41 14.01
CA LYS A 99 -23.42 -15.35 13.18
C LYS A 99 -22.97 -15.50 11.73
N VAL A 100 -23.73 -14.90 10.82
CA VAL A 100 -23.51 -15.00 9.38
C VAL A 100 -23.33 -13.65 8.74
N TRP A 101 -22.25 -13.51 7.95
CA TRP A 101 -22.09 -12.49 6.92
C TRP A 101 -22.56 -13.07 5.59
N ARG A 102 -23.16 -12.23 4.73
CA ARG A 102 -23.75 -12.65 3.48
C ARG A 102 -23.09 -11.97 2.30
N GLY A 103 -22.84 -12.74 1.26
CA GLY A 103 -22.40 -12.28 -0.05
C GLY A 103 -23.19 -12.96 -1.16
N VAL A 104 -23.06 -12.50 -2.39
CA VAL A 104 -23.68 -13.11 -3.56
C VAL A 104 -22.66 -13.17 -4.70
N SER A 105 -22.75 -14.20 -5.55
CA SER A 105 -21.93 -14.32 -6.76
C SER A 105 -22.28 -13.24 -7.79
N LYS A 106 -21.30 -12.91 -8.66
CA LYS A 106 -21.49 -11.94 -9.77
C LYS A 106 -22.67 -12.28 -10.67
N ASP A 107 -22.95 -13.57 -10.90
CA ASP A 107 -24.08 -14.04 -11.69
C ASP A 107 -25.41 -14.11 -10.92
N ARG A 108 -25.41 -13.76 -9.61
CA ARG A 108 -26.56 -13.78 -8.70
C ARG A 108 -27.15 -15.15 -8.43
N LYS A 109 -26.48 -16.24 -8.78
CA LYS A 109 -27.00 -17.60 -8.64
C LYS A 109 -26.56 -18.32 -7.38
N THR A 110 -25.54 -17.78 -6.67
CA THR A 110 -25.04 -18.37 -5.45
C THR A 110 -25.08 -17.34 -4.31
N LEU A 111 -25.78 -17.68 -3.23
CA LEU A 111 -25.69 -16.97 -1.95
C LEU A 111 -24.52 -17.56 -1.15
N ILE A 112 -23.69 -16.69 -0.61
CA ILE A 112 -22.50 -17.07 0.16
C ILE A 112 -22.73 -16.67 1.60
N HIS A 113 -22.71 -17.64 2.50
CA HIS A 113 -22.78 -17.45 3.94
C HIS A 113 -21.39 -17.67 4.54
N VAL A 114 -20.81 -16.64 5.19
CA VAL A 114 -19.61 -16.76 5.99
C VAL A 114 -19.99 -16.76 7.45
N TRP A 115 -19.83 -17.90 8.11
CA TRP A 115 -20.17 -18.11 9.49
C TRP A 115 -19.00 -17.80 10.40
N TYR A 116 -19.22 -17.00 11.43
CA TYR A 116 -18.21 -16.57 12.39
C TYR A 116 -18.76 -16.55 13.83
N ASP A 117 -17.86 -16.52 14.80
CA ASP A 117 -18.23 -16.39 16.21
C ASP A 117 -18.45 -14.91 16.57
N ALA A 118 -19.69 -14.57 16.99
CA ALA A 118 -20.07 -13.21 17.38
C ALA A 118 -19.31 -12.68 18.62
N ASN A 119 -18.79 -13.58 19.47
CA ASN A 119 -17.97 -13.20 20.60
C ASN A 119 -16.57 -12.77 20.19
N GLN A 120 -16.12 -13.15 18.98
CA GLN A 120 -14.78 -12.88 18.45
C GLN A 120 -14.78 -11.76 17.40
N ALA A 121 -15.88 -11.57 16.65
CA ALA A 121 -15.94 -10.63 15.55
C ALA A 121 -17.35 -10.07 15.32
N SER A 122 -17.44 -8.98 14.55
CA SER A 122 -18.68 -8.46 13.97
C SER A 122 -18.61 -8.57 12.43
N GLU A 123 -19.72 -8.30 11.76
CA GLU A 123 -19.84 -8.39 10.31
C GLU A 123 -18.82 -7.51 9.57
N GLU A 124 -18.50 -6.34 10.09
CA GLU A 124 -17.50 -5.40 9.55
C GLU A 124 -16.06 -5.94 9.59
N HIS A 125 -15.81 -6.94 10.40
CA HIS A 125 -14.50 -7.58 10.51
C HIS A 125 -14.30 -8.70 9.48
N ILE A 126 -15.29 -9.01 8.63
CA ILE A 126 -15.10 -10.03 7.60
C ILE A 126 -14.18 -9.52 6.49
N ASN A 127 -13.15 -10.30 6.20
CA ASN A 127 -12.20 -10.04 5.12
C ASN A 127 -12.76 -10.59 3.81
N THR A 128 -13.34 -9.72 2.99
CA THR A 128 -13.90 -10.09 1.67
C THR A 128 -12.82 -10.59 0.70
N HIS A 129 -11.55 -10.21 0.86
CA HIS A 129 -10.43 -10.73 0.06
C HIS A 129 -10.19 -12.20 0.39
N ALA A 130 -10.19 -12.57 1.67
CA ALA A 130 -10.08 -13.98 2.09
C ALA A 130 -11.28 -14.81 1.59
N VAL A 131 -12.49 -14.26 1.61
CA VAL A 131 -13.67 -14.92 1.03
C VAL A 131 -13.49 -15.10 -0.49
N LYS A 132 -12.98 -14.11 -1.20
CA LYS A 132 -12.71 -14.17 -2.65
C LYS A 132 -11.65 -15.17 -3.04
N GLN A 133 -10.64 -15.40 -2.19
CA GLN A 133 -9.64 -16.44 -2.43
C GLN A 133 -10.25 -17.85 -2.45
N VAL A 134 -11.27 -18.08 -1.61
CA VAL A 134 -12.01 -19.35 -1.54
C VAL A 134 -13.14 -19.40 -2.56
N PHE A 135 -13.82 -18.28 -2.80
CA PHE A 135 -14.92 -18.16 -3.73
C PHE A 135 -14.70 -16.97 -4.69
N PRO A 136 -13.96 -17.16 -5.80
CA PRO A 136 -13.56 -16.08 -6.74
C PRO A 136 -14.73 -15.34 -7.40
N GLU A 137 -15.90 -15.99 -7.49
CA GLU A 137 -17.12 -15.44 -8.10
C GLU A 137 -17.82 -14.42 -7.19
N LEU A 138 -17.38 -14.20 -5.97
CA LEU A 138 -17.99 -13.22 -5.05
C LEU A 138 -18.03 -11.82 -5.68
N ASP A 139 -19.20 -11.18 -5.62
CA ASP A 139 -19.35 -9.75 -5.87
C ASP A 139 -19.13 -8.95 -4.59
N SER A 140 -17.89 -8.51 -4.41
CA SER A 140 -17.47 -7.75 -3.22
C SER A 140 -17.88 -6.27 -3.25
N GLY A 141 -18.47 -5.78 -4.35
CA GLY A 141 -18.94 -4.39 -4.49
C GLY A 141 -20.33 -4.12 -3.94
N LEU A 142 -21.01 -5.13 -3.37
CA LEU A 142 -22.37 -5.00 -2.83
C LEU A 142 -22.33 -4.95 -1.30
N GLU A 143 -22.89 -3.89 -0.74
CA GLU A 143 -23.09 -3.76 0.71
C GLU A 143 -24.25 -4.65 1.20
N ASP A 144 -25.36 -4.71 0.48
CA ASP A 144 -26.51 -5.57 0.79
C ASP A 144 -26.80 -6.53 -0.36
N PRO A 145 -26.42 -7.82 -0.24
CA PRO A 145 -26.63 -8.84 -1.28
C PRO A 145 -28.05 -9.41 -1.33
N LEU A 146 -28.84 -9.34 -0.24
CA LEU A 146 -30.13 -10.03 -0.11
C LEU A 146 -31.18 -9.57 -1.12
N PRO A 147 -31.37 -8.27 -1.43
CA PRO A 147 -32.32 -7.84 -2.45
C PRO A 147 -32.04 -8.46 -3.83
N PHE A 148 -30.79 -8.58 -4.20
CA PHE A 148 -30.37 -9.19 -5.48
C PHE A 148 -30.60 -10.71 -5.49
N TRP A 149 -30.32 -11.37 -4.38
CA TRP A 149 -30.62 -12.78 -4.17
C TRP A 149 -32.13 -13.05 -4.27
N TYR A 150 -32.97 -12.27 -3.58
CA TYR A 150 -34.43 -12.41 -3.62
C TYR A 150 -35.02 -12.16 -5.02
N GLU A 151 -34.41 -11.27 -5.79
CA GLU A 151 -34.82 -11.08 -7.19
C GLU A 151 -34.48 -12.29 -8.06
N ALA A 152 -33.27 -12.85 -7.90
CA ALA A 152 -32.83 -14.06 -8.58
C ALA A 152 -33.77 -15.25 -8.25
N MET A 153 -34.14 -15.40 -6.97
CA MET A 153 -35.14 -16.41 -6.54
C MET A 153 -36.48 -16.25 -7.24
N ARG A 154 -37.02 -15.04 -7.24
CA ARG A 154 -38.33 -14.77 -7.92
C ARG A 154 -38.27 -15.10 -9.38
N ARG A 155 -37.17 -14.82 -10.06
CA ARG A 155 -36.95 -15.17 -11.48
C ARG A 155 -36.82 -16.67 -11.66
N ALA A 156 -36.08 -17.37 -10.80
CA ALA A 156 -35.90 -18.83 -10.89
C ALA A 156 -37.21 -19.60 -10.68
N VAL A 157 -38.09 -19.13 -9.79
CA VAL A 157 -39.44 -19.69 -9.57
C VAL A 157 -40.35 -19.49 -10.80
N ALA A 158 -40.21 -18.35 -11.49
CA ALA A 158 -41.02 -18.02 -12.68
C ALA A 158 -40.55 -18.72 -13.97
N THR A 159 -39.31 -19.23 -13.97
CA THR A 159 -38.71 -19.90 -15.14
C THR A 159 -38.08 -21.23 -14.68
N THR A 160 -38.20 -22.28 -15.51
CA THR A 160 -37.48 -23.56 -15.27
C THR A 160 -35.97 -23.40 -15.44
N GLY A 161 -35.39 -22.43 -14.72
CA GLY A 161 -33.99 -22.05 -14.83
C GLY A 161 -33.02 -22.92 -14.01
N ALA A 162 -31.72 -22.67 -14.13
CA ALA A 162 -30.70 -23.36 -13.35
C ALA A 162 -30.93 -23.19 -11.84
N PRO A 163 -30.71 -24.24 -11.03
CA PRO A 163 -30.96 -24.20 -9.59
C PRO A 163 -30.07 -23.12 -8.92
N LEU A 164 -30.64 -22.39 -7.97
CA LEU A 164 -29.91 -21.49 -7.10
C LEU A 164 -29.11 -22.30 -6.08
N ARG A 165 -28.00 -21.73 -5.63
CA ARG A 165 -27.07 -22.42 -4.74
C ARG A 165 -26.83 -21.57 -3.49
N VAL A 166 -26.68 -22.22 -2.34
CA VAL A 166 -26.18 -21.61 -1.10
C VAL A 166 -24.89 -22.31 -0.71
N VAL A 167 -23.85 -21.52 -0.47
CA VAL A 167 -22.53 -22.01 -0.03
C VAL A 167 -22.28 -21.49 1.37
N HIS A 168 -21.89 -22.38 2.26
CA HIS A 168 -21.54 -22.05 3.64
C HIS A 168 -20.01 -22.14 3.81
N LEU A 169 -19.40 -21.03 4.19
CA LEU A 169 -17.99 -20.93 4.58
C LEU A 169 -17.91 -20.78 6.09
N LEU A 170 -16.96 -21.47 6.70
CA LEU A 170 -16.79 -21.51 8.16
C LEU A 170 -15.48 -20.89 8.56
N ASP A 171 -15.53 -19.85 9.40
CA ASP A 171 -14.33 -19.29 10.04
C ASP A 171 -13.74 -20.27 11.05
N CYS A 172 -12.43 -20.32 11.15
CA CYS A 172 -11.69 -21.25 12.01
C CYS A 172 -12.00 -21.17 13.51
N ARG A 173 -12.62 -20.08 13.97
CA ARG A 173 -12.99 -19.84 15.37
C ARG A 173 -14.36 -20.40 15.73
N LEU A 174 -15.13 -20.87 14.75
CA LEU A 174 -16.47 -21.42 14.95
C LEU A 174 -16.46 -22.95 14.81
N PRO A 175 -16.89 -23.73 15.81
CA PRO A 175 -16.97 -25.19 15.73
C PRO A 175 -18.00 -25.65 14.69
N ARG A 176 -17.65 -26.68 13.93
CA ARG A 176 -18.51 -27.23 12.86
C ARG A 176 -19.84 -27.79 13.37
N ASP A 177 -19.82 -28.47 14.50
CA ASP A 177 -21.02 -29.05 15.13
C ASP A 177 -22.02 -27.98 15.57
N LYS A 178 -21.54 -26.88 16.12
CA LYS A 178 -22.36 -25.69 16.43
C LYS A 178 -23.04 -25.11 15.20
N LEU A 179 -22.30 -25.02 14.08
CA LEU A 179 -22.84 -24.51 12.83
C LEU A 179 -23.93 -25.45 12.28
N VAL A 180 -23.67 -26.77 12.23
CA VAL A 180 -24.65 -27.72 11.71
C VAL A 180 -25.97 -27.65 12.47
N SER A 181 -25.92 -27.63 13.80
CA SER A 181 -27.11 -27.47 14.64
C SER A 181 -27.84 -26.15 14.34
N HIS A 182 -27.09 -25.04 14.23
CA HIS A 182 -27.66 -23.72 13.96
C HIS A 182 -28.35 -23.63 12.59
N ILE A 183 -27.78 -24.19 11.52
CA ILE A 183 -28.37 -24.23 10.18
C ILE A 183 -29.66 -25.08 10.17
N GLN A 184 -29.69 -26.20 10.89
CA GLN A 184 -30.86 -27.04 11.00
C GLN A 184 -32.05 -26.32 11.69
N GLU A 185 -31.75 -25.48 12.68
CA GLU A 185 -32.74 -24.68 13.41
C GLU A 185 -33.17 -23.44 12.63
N ASN A 186 -32.32 -22.89 11.77
CA ASN A 186 -32.52 -21.66 11.01
C ASN A 186 -32.31 -21.90 9.50
N PRO A 187 -33.33 -22.43 8.82
CA PRO A 187 -33.24 -22.70 7.38
C PRO A 187 -33.04 -21.43 6.56
N VAL A 188 -32.57 -21.60 5.34
CA VAL A 188 -32.18 -20.53 4.39
C VAL A 188 -33.22 -19.39 4.36
N GLU A 189 -32.72 -18.15 4.37
CA GLU A 189 -33.54 -16.94 4.32
C GLU A 189 -34.37 -16.85 3.05
N MET A 190 -35.67 -16.83 3.24
CA MET A 190 -36.67 -16.67 2.15
C MET A 190 -37.07 -15.20 2.03
N PRO A 191 -37.47 -14.75 0.82
CA PRO A 191 -37.99 -13.39 0.65
C PRO A 191 -39.17 -13.11 1.58
N PRO A 192 -39.29 -11.88 2.10
CA PRO A 192 -40.45 -11.49 2.89
C PRO A 192 -41.74 -11.75 2.15
N GLY A 193 -42.66 -12.47 2.78
CA GLY A 193 -43.96 -12.84 2.19
C GLY A 193 -43.94 -14.08 1.28
N TYR A 194 -42.81 -14.72 1.06
CA TYR A 194 -42.74 -15.99 0.35
C TYR A 194 -43.32 -17.09 1.23
N LYS A 195 -44.35 -17.74 0.79
CA LYS A 195 -44.93 -18.94 1.40
C LYS A 195 -44.54 -20.12 0.51
N ALA A 196 -43.60 -20.93 0.99
CA ALA A 196 -43.30 -22.20 0.32
C ALA A 196 -44.57 -23.03 0.24
N THR A 197 -45.04 -23.36 -0.97
CA THR A 197 -46.10 -24.33 -1.15
C THR A 197 -45.48 -25.72 -1.24
N PRO A 198 -46.20 -26.80 -0.89
CA PRO A 198 -45.72 -28.17 -1.03
C PRO A 198 -45.34 -28.58 -2.45
N GLN A 199 -45.70 -27.75 -3.45
CA GLN A 199 -45.38 -27.91 -4.86
C GLN A 199 -44.17 -27.09 -5.31
N ASP A 200 -43.75 -26.10 -4.51
CA ASP A 200 -42.49 -25.36 -4.74
C ASP A 200 -41.35 -26.25 -4.21
N SER A 201 -41.18 -27.36 -4.88
CA SER A 201 -40.32 -28.48 -4.55
C SER A 201 -38.87 -28.10 -4.22
N PRO A 202 -38.21 -28.89 -3.37
CA PRO A 202 -36.81 -28.74 -2.97
C PRO A 202 -35.79 -28.76 -4.13
N ASP A 203 -36.21 -28.95 -5.36
CA ASP A 203 -35.35 -28.96 -6.55
C ASP A 203 -34.82 -27.58 -6.98
N ILE A 204 -35.46 -26.46 -6.52
CA ILE A 204 -34.95 -25.09 -6.80
C ILE A 204 -33.70 -24.75 -5.93
N PHE A 205 -33.65 -25.33 -4.75
CA PHE A 205 -32.52 -25.20 -3.85
C PHE A 205 -31.83 -26.54 -3.72
N LYS A 206 -30.74 -26.75 -4.45
CA LYS A 206 -29.74 -27.68 -3.96
C LYS A 206 -29.09 -27.01 -2.74
N GLU A 207 -29.62 -27.28 -1.54
CA GLU A 207 -28.86 -27.16 -0.32
C GLU A 207 -27.69 -28.14 -0.42
N ASN A 208 -26.71 -27.73 -1.15
CA ASN A 208 -25.42 -28.28 -0.89
C ASN A 208 -24.98 -27.58 0.39
N LEU A 209 -25.13 -28.24 1.52
CA LEU A 209 -24.26 -28.08 2.69
C LEU A 209 -22.83 -28.47 2.25
N ASP A 210 -22.40 -27.88 1.15
CA ASP A 210 -21.01 -27.83 0.77
C ASP A 210 -20.37 -26.81 1.74
N LEU A 211 -20.19 -27.28 2.96
CA LEU A 211 -19.02 -26.92 3.74
C LEU A 211 -17.89 -27.23 2.79
N HIS A 212 -17.38 -26.22 2.08
CA HIS A 212 -16.49 -26.39 0.94
C HIS A 212 -15.35 -27.33 1.34
N PRO A 213 -15.35 -28.64 0.94
CA PRO A 213 -14.33 -29.59 1.35
C PRO A 213 -13.00 -29.40 0.62
N ASP A 214 -12.98 -28.51 -0.40
CA ASP A 214 -11.81 -28.21 -1.23
C ASP A 214 -10.96 -27.02 -0.75
N LEU A 215 -11.10 -26.60 0.48
CA LEU A 215 -9.96 -26.02 1.17
C LEU A 215 -8.92 -27.14 1.27
N SER A 216 -7.80 -27.00 0.55
CA SER A 216 -6.77 -28.05 0.39
C SER A 216 -6.61 -28.90 1.66
N PRO A 217 -6.23 -30.18 1.58
CA PRO A 217 -6.11 -31.10 2.72
C PRO A 217 -5.26 -30.58 3.89
N GLN A 218 -4.56 -29.47 3.70
CA GLN A 218 -3.73 -28.78 4.69
C GLN A 218 -4.39 -27.56 5.33
N LYS A 219 -5.56 -27.09 4.84
CA LYS A 219 -6.33 -25.96 5.41
C LYS A 219 -7.77 -26.39 5.68
N GLU A 220 -7.97 -27.22 6.71
CA GLU A 220 -9.32 -27.62 7.16
C GLU A 220 -10.17 -26.46 7.68
N THR A 221 -9.56 -25.29 7.93
CA THR A 221 -10.23 -24.10 8.44
C THR A 221 -9.63 -22.84 7.81
N ALA A 222 -10.47 -21.92 7.36
CA ALA A 222 -10.05 -20.62 6.81
C ALA A 222 -10.22 -19.51 7.85
N ASN A 223 -9.35 -18.51 7.80
CA ASN A 223 -9.49 -17.28 8.57
C ASN A 223 -10.20 -16.24 7.68
N PHE A 224 -11.48 -16.00 7.94
CA PHE A 224 -12.26 -14.98 7.23
C PHE A 224 -12.33 -13.65 7.95
N ILE A 225 -11.70 -13.49 9.11
CA ILE A 225 -11.70 -12.27 9.89
C ILE A 225 -10.44 -11.46 9.55
N ARG A 226 -10.62 -10.14 9.40
CA ARG A 226 -9.51 -9.19 9.20
C ARG A 226 -8.47 -9.33 10.29
N ILE A 227 -7.21 -9.23 9.91
CA ILE A 227 -6.08 -9.24 10.84
C ILE A 227 -6.17 -8.05 11.77
N ARG A 228 -5.83 -8.25 13.03
CA ARG A 228 -5.84 -7.25 14.08
C ARG A 228 -4.45 -7.04 14.68
N ASP A 229 -4.29 -5.88 15.31
CA ASP A 229 -3.09 -5.64 16.13
C ASP A 229 -2.91 -6.75 17.17
N GLY A 230 -1.71 -7.33 17.20
CA GLY A 230 -1.37 -8.40 18.12
C GLY A 230 -1.60 -9.81 17.59
N ASP A 231 -2.21 -10.00 16.41
CA ASP A 231 -2.33 -11.33 15.80
C ASP A 231 -0.94 -11.94 15.55
N PRO A 232 -0.78 -13.25 15.70
CA PRO A 232 0.53 -13.89 15.56
C PRO A 232 1.03 -13.87 14.12
N CYS A 233 2.31 -13.57 13.94
CA CYS A 233 2.95 -13.54 12.62
C CYS A 233 2.88 -14.91 11.92
N PRO A 234 2.58 -14.97 10.60
CA PRO A 234 2.56 -16.24 9.87
C PRO A 234 3.95 -16.80 9.62
N ARG A 235 5.02 -15.96 9.68
CA ARG A 235 6.37 -16.31 9.28
C ARG A 235 7.30 -16.66 10.43
N CYS A 236 7.18 -15.99 11.57
CA CYS A 236 8.04 -16.23 12.74
C CYS A 236 7.23 -16.58 13.99
N ASP A 237 7.87 -17.26 14.96
CA ASP A 237 7.16 -17.83 16.12
C ASP A 237 6.85 -16.82 17.22
N GLU A 238 7.65 -15.78 17.37
CA GLU A 238 7.58 -14.83 18.48
C GLU A 238 6.90 -13.51 18.11
N GLY A 239 6.83 -13.19 16.78
CA GLY A 239 6.35 -11.91 16.31
C GLY A 239 4.83 -11.81 16.30
N THR A 240 4.36 -10.58 16.49
CA THR A 240 2.97 -10.19 16.32
C THR A 240 2.84 -9.16 15.20
N LEU A 241 1.66 -9.12 14.59
CA LEU A 241 1.34 -8.21 13.51
C LEU A 241 0.85 -6.87 14.07
N LYS A 242 1.24 -5.81 13.39
CA LYS A 242 0.72 -4.47 13.58
C LYS A 242 0.02 -4.03 12.30
N VAL A 243 -1.20 -3.49 12.43
CA VAL A 243 -2.01 -3.00 11.32
C VAL A 243 -1.81 -1.48 11.20
N HIS A 244 -1.46 -1.02 10.00
CA HIS A 244 -1.30 0.40 9.70
C HIS A 244 -2.30 0.81 8.64
N LYS A 245 -2.97 1.94 8.85
CA LYS A 245 -3.52 2.70 7.73
C LYS A 245 -2.37 3.32 6.98
N ALA A 246 -2.40 3.28 5.65
CA ALA A 246 -1.28 3.71 4.83
C ALA A 246 -1.73 4.28 3.48
N ILE A 247 -0.87 5.09 2.88
CA ILE A 247 -1.03 5.59 1.50
C ILE A 247 0.02 4.91 0.63
N GLU A 248 -0.40 4.33 -0.49
CA GLU A 248 0.48 3.77 -1.50
C GLU A 248 1.18 4.89 -2.29
N LEU A 249 2.51 4.88 -2.29
CA LEU A 249 3.36 5.82 -3.03
C LEU A 249 3.77 5.31 -4.40
N GLY A 250 3.89 4.00 -4.52
CA GLY A 250 4.31 3.35 -5.75
C GLY A 250 4.10 1.84 -5.71
N HIS A 251 4.07 1.23 -6.90
CA HIS A 251 3.78 -0.18 -7.09
C HIS A 251 4.67 -0.75 -8.19
N THR A 252 5.18 -1.95 -7.98
CA THR A 252 5.98 -2.70 -8.96
C THR A 252 5.32 -4.03 -9.28
N PHE A 253 5.24 -4.39 -10.57
CA PHE A 253 4.62 -5.62 -11.05
C PHE A 253 5.56 -6.39 -11.96
N HIS A 254 5.66 -7.71 -11.75
CA HIS A 254 6.16 -8.64 -12.74
C HIS A 254 4.97 -9.27 -13.48
N LEU A 255 4.74 -8.82 -14.71
CA LEU A 255 3.57 -9.19 -15.52
C LEU A 255 3.76 -10.48 -16.30
N GLY A 256 5.02 -10.94 -16.46
CA GLY A 256 5.34 -12.10 -17.31
C GLY A 256 4.96 -11.87 -18.76
N THR A 257 4.32 -12.84 -19.38
CA THR A 257 3.89 -12.81 -20.80
C THR A 257 2.41 -12.46 -20.97
N ARG A 258 1.72 -12.06 -19.91
CA ARG A 258 0.26 -11.80 -19.91
C ARG A 258 -0.22 -10.91 -21.06
N TYR A 259 0.56 -9.90 -21.41
CA TYR A 259 0.22 -8.96 -22.48
C TYR A 259 0.96 -9.24 -23.77
N SER A 260 2.19 -9.71 -23.70
CA SER A 260 3.03 -9.99 -24.89
C SER A 260 2.52 -11.15 -25.72
N GLU A 261 2.08 -12.25 -25.10
CA GLU A 261 1.53 -13.41 -25.83
C GLU A 261 0.28 -13.06 -26.64
N PRO A 262 -0.80 -12.44 -26.07
CA PRO A 262 -1.99 -12.09 -26.84
C PRO A 262 -1.70 -11.08 -27.95
N LEU A 263 -0.67 -10.23 -27.78
CA LEU A 263 -0.24 -9.24 -28.78
C LEU A 263 0.79 -9.78 -29.77
N ASN A 264 1.20 -11.06 -29.64
CA ASN A 264 2.29 -11.65 -30.42
C ASN A 264 3.59 -10.84 -30.36
N ALA A 265 3.83 -10.17 -29.22
CA ALA A 265 5.05 -9.39 -28.99
C ALA A 265 6.18 -10.32 -28.56
N SER A 266 7.09 -10.59 -29.50
CA SER A 266 8.19 -11.53 -29.30
C SER A 266 9.51 -10.91 -29.73
N VAL A 267 10.62 -11.41 -29.17
CA VAL A 267 11.98 -11.01 -29.51
C VAL A 267 12.80 -12.20 -29.93
N SER A 268 13.63 -12.02 -30.96
CA SER A 268 14.60 -13.02 -31.38
C SER A 268 15.88 -12.86 -30.59
N VAL A 269 16.28 -13.92 -29.88
CA VAL A 269 17.47 -13.94 -29.03
C VAL A 269 18.37 -15.13 -29.38
N PRO A 270 19.70 -15.03 -29.18
CA PRO A 270 20.57 -16.18 -29.27
C PRO A 270 20.14 -17.30 -28.31
N SER A 271 19.95 -18.54 -28.82
CA SER A 271 19.46 -19.65 -28.02
C SER A 271 20.34 -19.95 -26.80
N ARG A 272 21.64 -19.63 -26.87
CA ARG A 272 22.57 -19.75 -25.75
C ARG A 272 22.15 -18.93 -24.53
N LEU A 273 21.59 -17.72 -24.74
CA LEU A 273 21.17 -16.86 -23.63
C LEU A 273 19.98 -17.45 -22.86
N LEU A 274 19.08 -18.18 -23.53
CA LEU A 274 18.00 -18.89 -22.88
C LEU A 274 18.53 -20.05 -22.04
N ILE A 275 19.52 -20.80 -22.56
CA ILE A 275 20.17 -21.88 -21.84
C ILE A 275 20.91 -21.35 -20.60
N GLU A 276 21.63 -20.24 -20.74
CA GLU A 276 22.33 -19.56 -19.63
C GLU A 276 21.34 -19.08 -18.56
N ALA A 277 20.14 -18.66 -18.95
CA ALA A 277 19.02 -18.29 -18.06
C ALA A 277 18.22 -19.52 -17.54
N GLY A 278 18.69 -20.74 -17.78
CA GLY A 278 18.01 -21.94 -17.30
C GLY A 278 16.74 -22.34 -18.06
N GLU A 279 16.43 -21.65 -19.17
CA GLU A 279 15.26 -21.93 -20.00
C GLU A 279 15.58 -22.83 -21.18
N LYS A 280 14.58 -23.59 -21.64
CA LYS A 280 14.71 -24.40 -22.84
C LYS A 280 14.34 -23.60 -24.08
N PRO A 281 15.23 -23.48 -25.10
CA PRO A 281 14.86 -22.90 -26.37
C PRO A 281 13.64 -23.59 -26.98
N PRO A 282 12.67 -22.85 -27.57
CA PRO A 282 11.50 -23.44 -28.22
C PRO A 282 11.84 -24.46 -29.32
N GLN A 283 12.95 -24.26 -30.01
CA GLN A 283 13.44 -25.13 -31.08
C GLN A 283 14.88 -25.58 -30.78
N ALA A 284 15.08 -26.88 -30.64
CA ALA A 284 16.38 -27.43 -30.34
C ALA A 284 17.29 -27.35 -31.57
N GLY A 285 18.51 -26.81 -31.40
CA GLY A 285 19.55 -26.77 -32.44
C GLY A 285 19.53 -25.51 -33.32
N GLU A 286 18.62 -24.55 -33.09
CA GLU A 286 18.67 -23.23 -33.76
C GLU A 286 19.61 -22.29 -33.02
N GLU A 287 20.34 -21.45 -33.78
CA GLU A 287 21.23 -20.42 -33.22
C GLU A 287 20.45 -19.29 -32.51
N THR A 288 19.24 -19.00 -32.98
CA THR A 288 18.33 -17.98 -32.42
C THR A 288 16.96 -18.59 -32.16
N SER A 289 16.33 -18.11 -31.12
CA SER A 289 14.96 -18.49 -30.73
C SER A 289 14.07 -17.25 -30.64
N LEU A 290 12.83 -17.37 -31.13
CA LEU A 290 11.80 -16.34 -30.93
C LEU A 290 11.05 -16.64 -29.65
N VAL A 291 11.06 -15.73 -28.69
CA VAL A 291 10.42 -15.89 -27.38
C VAL A 291 9.47 -14.73 -27.09
N PRO A 292 8.33 -14.99 -26.40
CA PRO A 292 7.49 -13.91 -25.91
C PRO A 292 8.25 -13.02 -24.92
N ILE A 293 8.03 -11.70 -25.01
CA ILE A 293 8.69 -10.74 -24.14
C ILE A 293 8.12 -10.85 -22.72
N GLN A 294 9.00 -10.98 -21.74
CA GLN A 294 8.66 -10.85 -20.33
C GLN A 294 8.52 -9.36 -20.00
N MET A 295 7.43 -8.98 -19.35
CA MET A 295 7.10 -7.59 -19.09
C MET A 295 7.05 -7.29 -17.60
N GLY A 296 7.50 -6.09 -17.23
CA GLY A 296 7.25 -5.47 -15.93
C GLY A 296 6.57 -4.11 -16.09
N CYS A 297 5.80 -3.72 -15.08
CA CYS A 297 5.16 -2.41 -14.99
C CYS A 297 5.42 -1.83 -13.59
N HIS A 298 5.83 -0.55 -13.54
CA HIS A 298 6.28 0.06 -12.29
C HIS A 298 5.81 1.51 -12.23
N GLY A 299 4.94 1.83 -11.27
CA GLY A 299 4.34 3.14 -11.12
C GLY A 299 4.80 3.89 -9.88
N ILE A 300 4.87 5.23 -9.96
CA ILE A 300 5.05 6.13 -8.82
C ILE A 300 4.00 7.24 -8.91
N GLY A 301 3.25 7.43 -7.83
CA GLY A 301 2.26 8.49 -7.68
C GLY A 301 2.90 9.82 -7.27
N ILE A 302 3.50 10.58 -8.19
CA ILE A 302 4.25 11.81 -7.87
C ILE A 302 3.42 12.81 -7.06
N SER A 303 2.21 13.14 -7.50
CA SER A 303 1.33 14.06 -6.76
C SER A 303 0.87 13.49 -5.42
N ARG A 304 0.70 12.18 -5.34
CA ARG A 304 0.37 11.47 -4.09
C ARG A 304 1.52 11.55 -3.07
N ILE A 305 2.76 11.44 -3.53
CA ILE A 305 3.95 11.62 -2.68
C ILE A 305 3.93 12.99 -2.02
N ILE A 306 3.64 14.06 -2.77
CA ILE A 306 3.58 15.42 -2.22
C ILE A 306 2.59 15.47 -1.04
N GLY A 307 1.37 14.97 -1.24
CA GLY A 307 0.34 14.97 -0.20
C GLY A 307 0.70 14.09 1.01
N ALA A 308 1.19 12.88 0.75
CA ALA A 308 1.54 11.92 1.79
C ALA A 308 2.73 12.41 2.66
N VAL A 309 3.76 12.97 2.02
CA VAL A 309 4.93 13.52 2.72
C VAL A 309 4.56 14.79 3.48
N ALA A 310 3.74 15.67 2.89
CA ALA A 310 3.23 16.86 3.56
C ALA A 310 2.48 16.50 4.86
N ASP A 311 1.56 15.54 4.78
CA ASP A 311 0.80 15.08 5.95
C ASP A 311 1.70 14.43 7.01
N HIS A 312 2.56 13.50 6.58
CA HIS A 312 3.40 12.72 7.49
C HIS A 312 4.46 13.55 8.23
N LEU A 313 5.06 14.55 7.56
CA LEU A 313 6.16 15.34 8.11
C LEU A 313 5.73 16.72 8.63
N ALA A 314 4.49 17.15 8.42
CA ALA A 314 3.99 18.41 8.97
C ALA A 314 4.02 18.40 10.51
N ASP A 315 4.27 19.57 11.07
CA ASP A 315 4.16 19.82 12.50
C ASP A 315 3.19 21.01 12.77
N LYS A 316 3.07 21.45 14.02
CA LYS A 316 2.19 22.57 14.41
C LYS A 316 2.56 23.92 13.77
N ARG A 317 3.75 24.05 13.17
CA ARG A 317 4.26 25.27 12.56
C ARG A 317 4.04 25.30 11.05
N GLY A 318 4.01 24.13 10.39
CA GLY A 318 3.81 24.04 8.95
C GLY A 318 4.42 22.77 8.35
N LEU A 319 4.66 22.81 7.04
CA LEU A 319 5.29 21.72 6.30
C LEU A 319 6.76 21.52 6.68
N ASN A 320 7.30 20.33 6.38
CA ASN A 320 8.66 19.96 6.79
C ASN A 320 9.27 18.99 5.77
N TRP A 321 9.62 19.51 4.60
CA TRP A 321 10.03 18.71 3.46
C TRP A 321 11.36 17.98 3.67
N PRO A 322 11.52 16.74 3.18
CA PRO A 322 12.84 16.17 2.92
C PRO A 322 13.56 17.00 1.86
N ARG A 323 14.87 17.09 1.96
CA ARG A 323 15.69 17.90 1.06
C ARG A 323 15.39 17.65 -0.43
N VAL A 324 15.29 16.38 -0.82
CA VAL A 324 15.17 15.95 -2.23
C VAL A 324 13.88 16.37 -2.92
N ILE A 325 12.84 16.80 -2.18
CA ILE A 325 11.57 17.29 -2.72
C ILE A 325 11.20 18.67 -2.20
N ALA A 326 12.06 19.30 -1.41
CA ALA A 326 11.87 20.67 -0.96
C ALA A 326 11.87 21.64 -2.15
N PRO A 327 11.06 22.72 -2.13
CA PRO A 327 11.07 23.70 -3.21
C PRO A 327 12.42 24.40 -3.37
N TYR A 328 13.15 24.58 -2.27
CA TYR A 328 14.52 25.08 -2.18
C TYR A 328 15.19 24.51 -0.94
N ASP A 329 16.53 24.37 -0.95
CA ASP A 329 17.31 23.91 0.18
C ASP A 329 17.27 24.90 1.36
N VAL A 330 17.35 26.20 1.03
CA VAL A 330 17.48 27.28 2.02
C VAL A 330 16.77 28.56 1.61
N VAL A 331 16.14 29.21 2.56
CA VAL A 331 15.59 30.56 2.38
C VAL A 331 16.34 31.58 3.25
N LEU A 332 16.78 32.70 2.63
CA LEU A 332 17.33 33.84 3.33
C LEU A 332 16.21 34.84 3.65
N VAL A 333 16.00 35.10 4.93
CA VAL A 333 14.95 36.03 5.42
C VAL A 333 15.60 37.27 6.01
N TYR A 334 15.23 38.44 5.51
CA TYR A 334 15.76 39.74 5.97
C TYR A 334 14.70 40.83 5.95
N ASN A 335 15.01 41.97 6.57
CA ASN A 335 14.15 43.15 6.50
C ASN A 335 14.44 43.96 5.23
N ALA A 336 13.65 43.79 4.20
CA ALA A 336 13.83 44.44 2.91
C ALA A 336 13.64 45.98 2.91
N LYS A 337 13.20 46.58 4.03
CA LYS A 337 13.14 48.04 4.23
C LYS A 337 14.50 48.62 4.63
N ASP A 338 15.50 47.80 4.81
CA ASP A 338 16.81 48.17 5.29
C ASP A 338 17.82 48.06 4.14
N ASP A 339 17.95 49.16 3.39
CA ASP A 339 18.81 49.21 2.19
C ASP A 339 20.29 48.83 2.48
N GLY A 340 20.74 48.96 3.73
CA GLY A 340 22.09 48.59 4.14
C GLY A 340 22.33 47.05 4.19
N ILE A 341 21.27 46.27 4.26
CA ILE A 341 21.36 44.78 4.33
C ILE A 341 21.23 44.15 2.95
N VAL A 342 20.60 44.79 1.98
CA VAL A 342 20.28 44.21 0.68
C VAL A 342 21.54 43.62 -0.02
N ARG A 343 22.61 44.40 -0.09
CA ARG A 343 23.89 43.97 -0.70
C ARG A 343 24.52 42.79 0.05
N ASP A 344 24.43 42.80 1.38
CA ASP A 344 24.98 41.73 2.21
C ASP A 344 24.22 40.41 1.94
N VAL A 345 22.87 40.48 1.84
CA VAL A 345 22.03 39.32 1.54
C VAL A 345 22.31 38.76 0.15
N GLU A 346 22.50 39.61 -0.87
CA GLU A 346 22.91 39.18 -2.21
C GLU A 346 24.29 38.48 -2.16
N THR A 347 25.24 39.02 -1.42
CA THR A 347 26.57 38.40 -1.24
C THR A 347 26.47 37.05 -0.55
N LEU A 348 25.65 36.94 0.52
CA LEU A 348 25.43 35.68 1.23
C LEU A 348 24.72 34.64 0.36
N TYR A 349 23.77 35.08 -0.46
CA TYR A 349 23.10 34.24 -1.43
C TYR A 349 24.09 33.70 -2.47
N ASP A 350 24.92 34.57 -3.05
CA ASP A 350 25.96 34.19 -4.01
C ASP A 350 26.94 33.17 -3.43
N MET A 351 27.31 33.32 -2.16
CA MET A 351 28.15 32.34 -1.46
C MET A 351 27.49 30.95 -1.34
N LEU A 352 26.16 30.89 -1.17
CA LEU A 352 25.43 29.61 -1.03
C LEU A 352 25.31 28.87 -2.35
N ILE A 353 25.07 29.59 -3.46
CA ILE A 353 24.80 29.00 -4.77
C ILE A 353 26.07 28.69 -5.59
N VAL A 354 27.22 29.26 -5.21
CA VAL A 354 28.48 29.05 -5.92
C VAL A 354 29.13 27.72 -5.52
N ASN A 355 29.55 26.95 -6.51
CA ASN A 355 30.39 25.78 -6.32
C ASN A 355 31.83 26.23 -6.08
N ASN A 356 32.29 26.18 -4.83
CA ASN A 356 33.65 26.52 -4.45
C ASN A 356 34.62 25.32 -4.40
N GLY A 357 34.17 24.13 -4.91
CA GLY A 357 34.97 22.90 -4.93
C GLY A 357 34.96 22.10 -3.61
N GLU A 358 34.53 22.69 -2.50
CA GLU A 358 34.40 22.02 -1.18
C GLU A 358 32.98 21.51 -0.92
N SER A 359 31.97 22.17 -1.49
CA SER A 359 30.56 21.82 -1.33
C SER A 359 29.80 21.96 -2.65
N ALA A 360 28.82 21.09 -2.90
CA ALA A 360 27.91 21.26 -4.03
C ALA A 360 27.12 22.56 -3.87
N PRO A 361 26.74 23.24 -4.97
CA PRO A 361 25.89 24.42 -4.94
C PRO A 361 24.56 24.09 -4.25
N LEU A 362 24.07 25.01 -3.41
CA LEU A 362 22.82 24.88 -2.72
C LEU A 362 21.72 25.57 -3.51
N ASP A 363 20.50 25.02 -3.46
CA ASP A 363 19.33 25.65 -4.04
C ASP A 363 18.74 26.66 -3.05
N ALA A 364 19.04 27.95 -3.24
CA ALA A 364 18.71 29.01 -2.31
C ALA A 364 17.67 29.98 -2.87
N ILE A 365 16.88 30.61 -2.00
CA ILE A 365 15.96 31.68 -2.35
C ILE A 365 16.06 32.82 -1.34
N ILE A 366 15.86 34.05 -1.80
CA ILE A 366 15.77 35.24 -0.95
C ILE A 366 14.31 35.66 -0.80
N ASP A 367 13.84 35.89 0.42
CA ASP A 367 12.56 36.53 0.66
C ASP A 367 12.69 38.06 0.61
N ASP A 368 12.49 38.62 -0.57
CA ASP A 368 12.63 40.03 -0.88
C ASP A 368 11.34 40.86 -0.67
N ARG A 369 10.28 40.26 -0.13
CA ARG A 369 8.95 40.93 0.05
C ARG A 369 9.04 42.11 1.01
N GLY A 370 9.14 43.34 0.47
CA GLY A 370 9.35 44.59 1.20
C GLY A 370 8.22 44.96 2.17
N ASP A 371 7.00 44.55 1.88
CA ASP A 371 5.82 44.94 2.69
C ASP A 371 5.57 43.99 3.88
N SER A 372 6.28 42.90 3.98
CA SER A 372 6.12 41.89 5.02
C SER A 372 7.09 42.11 6.17
N SER A 373 6.62 41.93 7.41
CA SER A 373 7.49 41.97 8.59
C SER A 373 8.35 40.72 8.71
N MET A 374 9.50 40.79 9.38
CA MET A 374 10.37 39.66 9.67
C MET A 374 9.61 38.51 10.33
N GLY A 375 8.75 38.78 11.30
CA GLY A 375 7.98 37.73 11.98
C GLY A 375 6.95 37.06 11.07
N TRP A 376 6.40 37.80 10.09
CA TRP A 376 5.52 37.22 9.08
C TRP A 376 6.30 36.32 8.10
N LYS A 377 7.44 36.80 7.58
CA LYS A 377 8.30 36.01 6.69
C LYS A 377 8.78 34.71 7.32
N LEU A 378 9.16 34.75 8.60
CA LEU A 378 9.58 33.54 9.33
C LEU A 378 8.43 32.54 9.49
N LYS A 379 7.21 33.02 9.79
CA LYS A 379 6.04 32.14 9.84
C LYS A 379 5.71 31.54 8.48
N ASP A 380 5.82 32.32 7.42
CA ASP A 380 5.59 31.87 6.07
C ASP A 380 6.64 30.83 5.65
N ALA A 381 7.92 31.05 5.96
CA ALA A 381 8.99 30.10 5.73
C ALA A 381 8.76 28.75 6.47
N ASP A 382 8.25 28.81 7.71
CA ASP A 382 7.82 27.63 8.45
C ASP A 382 6.61 26.92 7.80
N LEU A 383 5.62 27.68 7.32
CA LEU A 383 4.44 27.13 6.64
C LEU A 383 4.81 26.44 5.33
N VAL A 384 5.69 27.05 4.53
CA VAL A 384 6.21 26.47 3.28
C VAL A 384 7.07 25.23 3.56
N GLY A 385 7.79 25.23 4.69
CA GLY A 385 8.60 24.07 5.14
C GLY A 385 9.98 23.98 4.51
N TYR A 386 10.67 25.12 4.33
CA TYR A 386 12.07 25.08 3.88
C TYR A 386 12.94 24.29 4.86
N PRO A 387 13.85 23.42 4.37
CA PRO A 387 14.76 22.65 5.20
C PRO A 387 15.61 23.51 6.13
N VAL A 388 16.16 24.62 5.60
CA VAL A 388 16.97 25.56 6.36
C VAL A 388 16.45 27.00 6.16
N ILE A 389 16.37 27.75 7.26
CA ILE A 389 16.03 29.18 7.26
C ILE A 389 17.23 29.95 7.80
N VAL A 390 17.73 30.89 7.02
CA VAL A 390 18.81 31.83 7.43
C VAL A 390 18.23 33.21 7.66
N VAL A 391 18.42 33.73 8.88
CA VAL A 391 17.91 35.04 9.28
C VAL A 391 19.03 36.07 9.27
N VAL A 392 18.93 37.01 8.33
CA VAL A 392 19.86 38.14 8.23
C VAL A 392 19.24 39.35 8.97
N GLY A 393 19.55 39.47 10.25
CA GLY A 393 18.89 40.41 11.14
C GLY A 393 19.87 41.30 11.94
N ARG A 394 19.48 41.62 13.19
CA ARG A 394 20.26 42.50 14.07
C ARG A 394 21.64 41.96 14.40
N GLU A 395 21.76 40.63 14.59
CA GLU A 395 23.04 39.98 14.91
C GLU A 395 24.03 40.10 13.76
N TRP A 396 23.57 40.02 12.52
CA TRP A 396 24.42 40.27 11.37
C TRP A 396 25.06 41.66 11.41
N LYS A 397 24.27 42.70 11.64
CA LYS A 397 24.77 44.08 11.73
C LYS A 397 25.71 44.32 12.92
N ALA A 398 25.48 43.63 14.03
CA ALA A 398 26.20 43.82 15.26
C ALA A 398 27.52 43.05 15.30
N SER A 399 27.55 41.84 14.73
CA SER A 399 28.67 40.89 14.95
C SER A 399 29.04 40.08 13.72
N GLY A 400 28.35 40.24 12.55
CA GLY A 400 28.60 39.39 11.37
C GLY A 400 28.08 37.95 11.50
N ARG A 401 27.19 37.68 12.47
CA ARG A 401 26.62 36.35 12.70
C ARG A 401 25.18 36.27 12.21
N LEU A 402 24.80 35.11 11.70
CA LEU A 402 23.51 34.78 11.13
C LEU A 402 22.79 33.77 12.02
N GLU A 403 21.51 33.94 12.26
CA GLU A 403 20.72 32.88 12.88
C GLU A 403 20.35 31.84 11.81
N VAL A 404 20.84 30.61 11.97
CA VAL A 404 20.54 29.49 11.11
C VAL A 404 19.59 28.54 11.85
N GLN A 405 18.48 28.20 11.21
CA GLN A 405 17.44 27.32 11.76
C GLN A 405 17.24 26.12 10.85
N CYS A 406 17.23 24.91 11.43
CA CYS A 406 16.80 23.68 10.79
C CYS A 406 15.82 22.96 11.73
N ARG A 407 14.53 23.10 11.46
CA ARG A 407 13.48 22.66 12.37
C ARG A 407 13.47 21.14 12.54
N ARG A 408 13.70 20.40 11.45
CA ARG A 408 13.70 18.94 11.44
C ARG A 408 14.80 18.34 12.33
N LEU A 409 15.92 19.04 12.47
CA LEU A 409 17.04 18.66 13.36
C LEU A 409 16.99 19.35 14.73
N GLY A 410 16.00 20.21 14.98
CA GLY A 410 15.94 21.02 16.21
C GLY A 410 17.09 22.01 16.33
N PHE A 411 17.76 22.35 15.22
CA PHE A 411 18.90 23.25 15.18
C PHE A 411 18.47 24.72 15.11
N LYS A 412 19.01 25.54 15.98
CA LYS A 412 18.82 27.00 15.95
C LYS A 412 20.02 27.66 16.63
N GLU A 413 20.97 28.15 15.84
CA GLU A 413 22.21 28.73 16.35
C GLU A 413 22.66 29.97 15.55
N LEU A 414 23.58 30.75 16.16
CA LEU A 414 24.25 31.87 15.51
C LEU A 414 25.52 31.37 14.85
N VAL A 415 25.69 31.59 13.55
CA VAL A 415 26.79 31.12 12.71
C VAL A 415 27.53 32.31 12.12
N GLU A 416 28.83 32.28 12.09
CA GLU A 416 29.66 33.29 11.41
C GLU A 416 29.43 33.24 9.92
N GLY A 417 29.44 34.38 9.22
CA GLY A 417 29.15 34.49 7.82
C GLY A 417 30.01 33.62 6.90
N ASP A 418 31.31 33.49 7.23
CA ASP A 418 32.28 32.66 6.50
C ASP A 418 32.02 31.14 6.65
N ARG A 419 31.27 30.73 7.70
CA ARG A 419 30.87 29.34 7.94
C ARG A 419 29.47 29.00 7.47
N LEU A 420 28.75 29.97 6.90
CA LEU A 420 27.33 29.78 6.52
C LEU A 420 27.17 28.58 5.58
N GLN A 421 27.90 28.55 4.47
CA GLN A 421 27.75 27.50 3.45
C GLN A 421 28.04 26.09 4.02
N SER A 422 29.16 25.95 4.76
CA SER A 422 29.53 24.66 5.35
C SER A 422 28.52 24.21 6.43
N CYS A 423 27.99 25.14 7.22
CA CYS A 423 26.94 24.86 8.22
C CYS A 423 25.65 24.36 7.53
N VAL A 424 25.16 25.09 6.54
CA VAL A 424 23.94 24.73 5.80
C VAL A 424 24.13 23.39 5.09
N ALA A 425 25.23 23.18 4.38
CA ALA A 425 25.55 21.90 3.73
C ALA A 425 25.60 20.72 4.72
N GLY A 426 26.19 20.94 5.90
CA GLY A 426 26.26 19.95 6.97
C GLY A 426 24.88 19.61 7.56
N LEU A 427 23.97 20.55 7.69
CA LEU A 427 22.58 20.33 8.11
C LEU A 427 21.81 19.55 7.06
N LEU A 428 21.91 19.96 5.79
CA LEU A 428 21.22 19.31 4.66
C LEU A 428 21.68 17.87 4.43
N GLY A 429 22.96 17.56 4.73
CA GLY A 429 23.49 16.20 4.67
C GLY A 429 22.90 15.25 5.71
N GLN A 430 22.33 15.79 6.79
CA GLN A 430 21.68 15.01 7.85
C GLN A 430 20.16 14.81 7.59
N LEU A 431 19.56 15.61 6.74
CA LEU A 431 18.15 15.54 6.34
C LEU A 431 17.90 14.48 5.28
#